data_e0f109df7c798c336105bf558452a204
#
_entry.id   e0f109df7c798c336105bf558452a204
#
_cell.length_a   1.000
_cell.length_b   1.000
_cell.length_c   1.000
_cell.angle_alpha   90.00
_cell.angle_beta   90.00
_cell.angle_gamma   90.00
#
_symmetry.space_group_name_H-M   'P 1'
#
loop_
_entity.id
_entity.type
_entity.pdbx_description
1 polymer ?
#
loop_
_entity_poly.entity_id
_entity_poly.type
_entity_poly.pdbx_seq_one_letter_code
_entity_poly.pdbx_strand_id
1 'polypeptide(L)'
;MGSAHPSSLRGFTLIEVLIAFVILSFGLLGAVALQATAKKASFDSMQRAAAVALGNDIIQRMRANDSAGFAGRYNGTFTSDTALNQQRHCYTNTCTAAQIAALDRQQWIRAIQARENTGTLDDATVCINNTAGVGGKANAFSLQVVISWQGREALSAVKAPDDIVCGDANKKRRIVVLESYMYLRTT
;
A
#
# COMPACT_ATOMS: atom_id res chain seq x y z
N MET A 1 -31.25 -47.78 58.14
CA MET A 1 -31.82 -48.09 56.81
C MET A 1 -31.99 -46.74 56.09
N GLY A 2 -31.04 -46.31 55.24
CA GLY A 2 -31.09 -45.10 54.51
C GLY A 2 -31.78 -45.28 53.16
N SER A 3 -32.87 -44.55 52.95
CA SER A 3 -33.65 -44.61 51.72
C SER A 3 -32.92 -43.79 50.65
N ALA A 4 -32.32 -44.41 49.63
CA ALA A 4 -31.77 -43.79 48.46
C ALA A 4 -32.93 -43.28 47.57
N HIS A 5 -33.01 -41.96 47.39
CA HIS A 5 -33.93 -41.37 46.43
C HIS A 5 -33.40 -41.62 45.02
N PRO A 6 -34.17 -42.16 44.07
CA PRO A 6 -33.75 -42.25 42.68
C PRO A 6 -33.72 -40.86 42.05
N SER A 7 -32.54 -40.39 41.64
CA SER A 7 -32.43 -39.21 40.83
C SER A 7 -33.05 -39.47 39.46
N SER A 8 -34.15 -38.77 39.12
CA SER A 8 -34.77 -38.84 37.81
C SER A 8 -33.82 -38.22 36.76
N LEU A 9 -33.26 -39.04 35.91
CA LEU A 9 -32.52 -38.62 34.72
C LEU A 9 -33.51 -37.97 33.74
N ARG A 10 -33.51 -36.66 33.65
CA ARG A 10 -34.26 -35.91 32.64
C ARG A 10 -33.53 -36.06 31.32
N GLY A 11 -34.13 -36.68 30.32
CA GLY A 11 -33.63 -36.71 28.94
C GLY A 11 -33.94 -35.40 28.21
N PHE A 12 -33.10 -35.04 27.24
CA PHE A 12 -33.34 -33.90 26.35
C PHE A 12 -34.53 -34.19 25.43
N THR A 13 -35.34 -33.15 25.19
CA THR A 13 -36.42 -33.21 24.22
C THR A 13 -35.89 -32.97 22.80
N LEU A 14 -36.54 -33.57 21.81
CA LEU A 14 -36.16 -33.36 20.40
C LEU A 14 -36.26 -31.89 19.99
N ILE A 15 -37.23 -31.16 20.52
CA ILE A 15 -37.40 -29.72 20.26
C ILE A 15 -36.25 -28.87 20.83
N GLU A 16 -35.72 -29.24 21.99
CA GLU A 16 -34.60 -28.55 22.63
C GLU A 16 -33.32 -28.64 21.79
N VAL A 17 -33.06 -29.85 21.22
CA VAL A 17 -31.93 -30.05 20.30
C VAL A 17 -32.12 -29.26 19.00
N LEU A 18 -33.34 -29.23 18.45
CA LEU A 18 -33.63 -28.42 17.25
C LEU A 18 -33.40 -26.93 17.48
N ILE A 19 -33.89 -26.39 18.59
CA ILE A 19 -33.68 -24.97 18.94
C ILE A 19 -32.18 -24.68 19.15
N ALA A 20 -31.46 -25.57 19.81
CA ALA A 20 -30.02 -25.42 20.01
C ALA A 20 -29.25 -25.38 18.67
N PHE A 21 -29.60 -26.24 17.71
CA PHE A 21 -29.00 -26.21 16.36
C PHE A 21 -29.31 -24.92 15.59
N VAL A 22 -30.54 -24.41 15.70
CA VAL A 22 -30.91 -23.14 15.05
C VAL A 22 -30.08 -21.98 15.61
N ILE A 23 -29.99 -21.88 16.95
CA ILE A 23 -29.19 -20.82 17.59
C ILE A 23 -27.71 -20.95 17.22
N LEU A 24 -27.16 -22.17 17.23
CA LEU A 24 -25.78 -22.44 16.84
C LEU A 24 -25.52 -22.03 15.40
N SER A 25 -26.45 -22.34 14.48
CA SER A 25 -26.33 -21.97 13.04
C SER A 25 -26.27 -20.47 12.84
N PHE A 26 -27.12 -19.69 13.50
CA PHE A 26 -27.08 -18.22 13.43
C PHE A 26 -25.79 -17.66 14.05
N GLY A 27 -25.31 -18.23 15.14
CA GLY A 27 -24.04 -17.85 15.76
C GLY A 27 -22.84 -18.07 14.83
N LEU A 28 -22.79 -19.23 14.16
CA LEU A 28 -21.75 -19.54 13.18
C LEU A 28 -21.80 -18.62 11.97
N LEU A 29 -22.98 -18.34 11.39
CA LEU A 29 -23.13 -17.42 10.27
C LEU A 29 -22.66 -16.00 10.64
N GLY A 30 -23.01 -15.52 11.82
CA GLY A 30 -22.52 -14.24 12.33
C GLY A 30 -21.00 -14.18 12.47
N ALA A 31 -20.39 -15.23 13.00
CA ALA A 31 -18.93 -15.32 13.12
C ALA A 31 -18.21 -15.32 11.78
N VAL A 32 -18.75 -16.04 10.78
CA VAL A 32 -18.19 -16.06 9.41
C VAL A 32 -18.30 -14.68 8.75
N ALA A 33 -19.42 -13.98 8.92
CA ALA A 33 -19.59 -12.63 8.38
C ALA A 33 -18.58 -11.63 8.97
N LEU A 34 -18.34 -11.70 10.28
CA LEU A 34 -17.32 -10.87 10.95
C LEU A 34 -15.90 -11.20 10.45
N GLN A 35 -15.57 -12.48 10.29
CA GLN A 35 -14.27 -12.88 9.76
C GLN A 35 -14.04 -12.39 8.32
N ALA A 36 -15.07 -12.42 7.47
CA ALA A 36 -14.98 -11.89 6.11
C ALA A 36 -14.68 -10.38 6.11
N THR A 37 -15.37 -9.61 6.97
CA THR A 37 -15.13 -8.17 7.12
C THR A 37 -13.72 -7.88 7.66
N ALA A 38 -13.28 -8.63 8.67
CA ALA A 38 -11.94 -8.48 9.23
C ALA A 38 -10.83 -8.78 8.20
N LYS A 39 -11.00 -9.81 7.35
CA LYS A 39 -10.07 -10.12 6.25
C LYS A 39 -9.98 -9.00 5.23
N LYS A 40 -11.09 -8.38 4.86
CA LYS A 40 -11.11 -7.23 3.94
C LYS A 40 -10.33 -6.05 4.53
N ALA A 41 -10.60 -5.66 5.78
CA ALA A 41 -9.92 -4.57 6.46
C ALA A 41 -8.41 -4.84 6.61
N SER A 42 -8.02 -6.08 6.91
CA SER A 42 -6.61 -6.49 6.98
C SER A 42 -5.92 -6.36 5.63
N PHE A 43 -6.59 -6.72 4.53
CA PHE A 43 -6.03 -6.61 3.20
C PHE A 43 -5.82 -5.13 2.78
N ASP A 44 -6.80 -4.27 3.02
CA ASP A 44 -6.67 -2.83 2.74
C ASP A 44 -5.53 -2.21 3.54
N SER A 45 -5.35 -2.61 4.81
CA SER A 45 -4.23 -2.18 5.65
C SER A 45 -2.89 -2.64 5.10
N MET A 46 -2.80 -3.87 4.60
CA MET A 46 -1.60 -4.42 3.97
C MET A 46 -1.24 -3.67 2.69
N GLN A 47 -2.22 -3.36 1.84
CA GLN A 47 -2.01 -2.55 0.63
C GLN A 47 -1.44 -1.18 0.97
N ARG A 48 -2.04 -0.50 1.96
CA ARG A 48 -1.56 0.81 2.41
C ARG A 48 -0.14 0.74 2.98
N ALA A 49 0.16 -0.27 3.79
CA ALA A 49 1.51 -0.47 4.34
C ALA A 49 2.54 -0.72 3.23
N ALA A 50 2.20 -1.50 2.20
CA ALA A 50 3.05 -1.75 1.04
C ALA A 50 3.32 -0.48 0.23
N ALA A 51 2.30 0.38 0.03
CA ALA A 51 2.45 1.66 -0.64
C ALA A 51 3.36 2.61 0.16
N VAL A 52 3.14 2.72 1.48
CA VAL A 52 3.98 3.55 2.37
C VAL A 52 5.43 3.06 2.38
N ALA A 53 5.65 1.74 2.44
CA ALA A 53 6.99 1.17 2.40
C ALA A 53 7.72 1.48 1.09
N LEU A 54 7.03 1.36 -0.06
CA LEU A 54 7.58 1.73 -1.36
C LEU A 54 7.91 3.22 -1.42
N GLY A 55 7.01 4.10 -0.96
CA GLY A 55 7.24 5.54 -0.98
C GLY A 55 8.40 5.97 -0.09
N ASN A 56 8.57 5.35 1.07
CA ASN A 56 9.71 5.58 1.93
C ASN A 56 11.04 5.11 1.29
N ASP A 57 11.06 3.95 0.61
CA ASP A 57 12.24 3.50 -0.13
C ASP A 57 12.61 4.51 -1.23
N ILE A 58 11.62 5.02 -1.97
CA ILE A 58 11.80 6.06 -2.98
C ILE A 58 12.45 7.31 -2.36
N ILE A 59 11.90 7.85 -1.28
CA ILE A 59 12.41 9.05 -0.60
C ILE A 59 13.84 8.81 -0.09
N GLN A 60 14.14 7.67 0.50
CA GLN A 60 15.47 7.38 1.03
C GLN A 60 16.52 7.27 -0.09
N ARG A 61 16.20 6.61 -1.19
CA ARG A 61 17.12 6.53 -2.35
C ARG A 61 17.32 7.88 -3.02
N MET A 62 16.28 8.68 -3.16
CA MET A 62 16.39 10.05 -3.64
C MET A 62 17.35 10.87 -2.77
N ARG A 63 17.25 10.76 -1.43
CA ARG A 63 18.14 11.42 -0.49
C ARG A 63 19.58 10.94 -0.58
N ALA A 64 19.79 9.67 -0.88
CA ALA A 64 21.13 9.11 -1.05
C ALA A 64 21.84 9.63 -2.31
N ASN A 65 21.09 10.13 -3.31
CA ASN A 65 21.59 10.65 -4.57
C ASN A 65 21.43 12.17 -4.67
N ASP A 66 21.89 12.89 -3.66
CA ASP A 66 21.69 14.33 -3.40
C ASP A 66 22.62 15.25 -4.20
N SER A 67 22.78 15.04 -5.50
CA SER A 67 23.69 15.80 -6.35
C SER A 67 22.97 16.80 -7.27
N ALA A 68 23.72 17.73 -7.88
CA ALA A 68 23.19 18.72 -8.81
C ALA A 68 22.32 18.09 -9.92
N GLY A 69 21.21 18.74 -10.29
CA GLY A 69 20.24 18.22 -11.24
C GLY A 69 19.28 17.18 -10.68
N PHE A 70 19.18 17.05 -9.38
CA PHE A 70 18.36 16.11 -8.63
C PHE A 70 16.90 16.03 -9.11
N ALA A 71 16.20 17.17 -9.17
CA ALA A 71 14.77 17.19 -9.53
C ALA A 71 14.51 16.61 -10.93
N GLY A 72 15.31 17.01 -11.92
CA GLY A 72 15.14 16.51 -13.30
C GLY A 72 15.41 15.01 -13.46
N ARG A 73 16.14 14.40 -12.53
CA ARG A 73 16.42 12.96 -12.58
C ARG A 73 15.29 12.10 -12.03
N TYR A 74 14.58 12.57 -11.01
CA TYR A 74 13.60 11.78 -10.28
C TYR A 74 12.15 12.17 -10.57
N ASN A 75 11.88 13.41 -11.01
CA ASN A 75 10.52 13.82 -11.36
C ASN A 75 9.94 12.95 -12.48
N GLY A 76 8.67 12.61 -12.36
CA GLY A 76 7.95 11.87 -13.38
C GLY A 76 6.99 10.83 -12.79
N THR A 77 6.28 10.18 -13.71
CA THR A 77 5.28 9.15 -13.41
C THR A 77 5.70 7.83 -14.02
N PHE A 78 5.43 6.73 -13.32
CA PHE A 78 5.65 5.38 -13.83
C PHE A 78 4.65 4.40 -13.21
N THR A 79 4.38 3.31 -13.94
CA THR A 79 3.45 2.23 -13.61
C THR A 79 4.16 0.87 -13.75
N SER A 80 3.46 -0.21 -13.46
CA SER A 80 3.94 -1.58 -13.76
C SER A 80 4.20 -1.82 -15.23
N ASP A 81 3.45 -1.16 -16.12
CA ASP A 81 3.58 -1.29 -17.59
C ASP A 81 4.73 -0.45 -18.18
N THR A 82 5.34 0.39 -17.35
CA THR A 82 6.45 1.23 -17.81
C THR A 82 7.62 0.34 -18.27
N ALA A 83 8.07 0.55 -19.50
CA ALA A 83 9.14 -0.25 -20.10
C ALA A 83 10.42 -0.21 -19.26
N LEU A 84 10.99 -1.39 -19.02
CA LEU A 84 12.28 -1.53 -18.38
C LEU A 84 13.40 -1.37 -19.43
N ASN A 85 14.16 -0.30 -19.30
CA ASN A 85 15.36 -0.12 -20.11
C ASN A 85 16.51 -0.93 -19.49
N GLN A 86 17.31 -1.63 -20.30
CA GLN A 86 18.49 -2.34 -19.80
C GLN A 86 19.49 -1.33 -19.25
N GLN A 87 19.66 -1.34 -17.93
CA GLN A 87 20.61 -0.47 -17.27
C GLN A 87 21.89 -1.22 -16.91
N ARG A 88 23.01 -0.51 -16.95
CA ARG A 88 24.30 -1.02 -16.50
C ARG A 88 24.22 -1.41 -15.02
N HIS A 89 24.85 -2.52 -14.68
CA HIS A 89 24.97 -2.93 -13.28
C HIS A 89 25.95 -2.00 -12.55
N CYS A 90 25.43 -1.12 -11.71
CA CYS A 90 26.24 -0.25 -10.84
C CYS A 90 26.96 -1.02 -9.72
N TYR A 91 26.82 -2.33 -9.67
CA TYR A 91 27.49 -3.19 -8.67
C TYR A 91 28.96 -3.45 -9.00
N THR A 92 29.32 -3.39 -10.27
CA THR A 92 30.69 -3.69 -10.76
C THR A 92 31.40 -2.46 -11.32
N ASN A 93 30.68 -1.36 -11.53
CA ASN A 93 31.23 -0.14 -12.13
C ASN A 93 30.75 1.09 -11.35
N THR A 94 31.57 2.12 -11.34
CA THR A 94 31.17 3.44 -10.83
C THR A 94 30.07 4.03 -11.71
N CYS A 95 28.92 4.37 -11.11
CA CYS A 95 27.80 4.99 -11.79
C CYS A 95 27.72 6.49 -11.50
N THR A 96 27.30 7.24 -12.50
CA THR A 96 26.91 8.65 -12.32
C THR A 96 25.58 8.75 -11.57
N ALA A 97 25.29 9.89 -10.97
CA ALA A 97 24.03 10.15 -10.30
C ALA A 97 22.79 9.92 -11.20
N ALA A 98 22.89 10.21 -12.49
CA ALA A 98 21.82 9.94 -13.46
C ALA A 98 21.62 8.44 -13.71
N GLN A 99 22.71 7.66 -13.76
CA GLN A 99 22.64 6.20 -13.92
C GLN A 99 22.05 5.53 -12.66
N ILE A 100 22.38 6.06 -11.47
CA ILE A 100 21.80 5.60 -10.21
C ILE A 100 20.29 5.87 -10.23
N ALA A 101 19.83 7.07 -10.56
CA ALA A 101 18.41 7.40 -10.62
C ALA A 101 17.64 6.54 -11.63
N ALA A 102 18.26 6.23 -12.78
CA ALA A 102 17.67 5.34 -13.77
C ALA A 102 17.56 3.89 -13.25
N LEU A 103 18.56 3.41 -12.51
CA LEU A 103 18.54 2.10 -11.86
C LEU A 103 17.48 2.03 -10.76
N ASP A 104 17.39 3.06 -9.91
CA ASP A 104 16.37 3.18 -8.86
C ASP A 104 14.96 3.06 -9.47
N ARG A 105 14.68 3.85 -10.51
CA ARG A 105 13.38 3.82 -11.22
C ARG A 105 13.04 2.42 -11.71
N GLN A 106 13.99 1.70 -12.27
CA GLN A 106 13.75 0.32 -12.73
C GLN A 106 13.48 -0.66 -11.60
N GLN A 107 14.18 -0.50 -10.48
CA GLN A 107 13.93 -1.33 -9.30
C GLN A 107 12.54 -1.05 -8.73
N TRP A 108 12.08 0.19 -8.73
CA TRP A 108 10.73 0.54 -8.30
C TRP A 108 9.66 0.00 -9.25
N ILE A 109 9.86 0.07 -10.56
CA ILE A 109 8.95 -0.54 -11.53
C ILE A 109 8.82 -2.05 -11.27
N ARG A 110 9.95 -2.77 -11.11
CA ARG A 110 9.93 -4.20 -10.74
C ARG A 110 9.26 -4.46 -9.42
N ALA A 111 9.44 -3.58 -8.44
CA ALA A 111 8.79 -3.70 -7.14
C ALA A 111 7.27 -3.52 -7.23
N ILE A 112 6.77 -2.65 -8.13
CA ILE A 112 5.34 -2.51 -8.42
C ILE A 112 4.83 -3.76 -9.13
N GLN A 113 5.50 -4.22 -10.19
CA GLN A 113 5.15 -5.44 -10.91
C GLN A 113 5.02 -6.66 -9.99
N ALA A 114 5.98 -6.83 -9.08
CA ALA A 114 5.93 -7.93 -8.11
C ALA A 114 4.73 -7.82 -7.16
N ARG A 115 4.36 -6.61 -6.73
CA ARG A 115 3.21 -6.36 -5.85
C ARG A 115 1.88 -6.50 -6.58
N GLU A 116 1.81 -6.10 -7.83
CA GLU A 116 0.65 -6.29 -8.70
C GLU A 116 0.38 -7.79 -8.93
N ASN A 117 1.41 -8.57 -9.26
CA ASN A 117 1.30 -10.02 -9.41
C ASN A 117 0.79 -10.73 -8.14
N THR A 118 1.01 -10.16 -6.97
CA THR A 118 0.48 -10.67 -5.69
C THR A 118 -0.88 -10.07 -5.32
N GLY A 119 -1.40 -9.14 -6.14
CA GLY A 119 -2.63 -8.39 -5.88
C GLY A 119 -2.54 -7.41 -4.72
N THR A 120 -1.32 -7.08 -4.26
CA THR A 120 -1.12 -6.17 -3.13
C THR A 120 -1.25 -4.70 -3.56
N LEU A 121 -0.72 -4.32 -4.74
CA LEU A 121 -0.89 -2.99 -5.33
C LEU A 121 -1.31 -3.19 -6.79
N ASP A 122 -2.61 -3.29 -7.02
CA ASP A 122 -3.20 -3.49 -8.34
C ASP A 122 -3.25 -2.16 -9.10
N ASP A 123 -2.88 -2.16 -10.39
CA ASP A 123 -2.87 -0.97 -11.26
C ASP A 123 -2.19 0.24 -10.58
N ALA A 124 -0.98 0.01 -10.05
CA ALA A 124 -0.29 1.02 -9.28
C ALA A 124 0.43 2.05 -10.16
N THR A 125 0.20 3.32 -9.84
CA THR A 125 0.90 4.46 -10.44
C THR A 125 1.70 5.18 -9.35
N VAL A 126 2.96 5.49 -9.65
CA VAL A 126 3.82 6.31 -8.79
C VAL A 126 4.12 7.63 -9.50
N CYS A 127 3.86 8.73 -8.82
CA CYS A 127 4.16 10.08 -9.28
C CYS A 127 5.14 10.74 -8.31
N ILE A 128 6.27 11.21 -8.83
CA ILE A 128 7.30 11.89 -8.06
C ILE A 128 7.36 13.34 -8.51
N ASN A 129 7.15 14.26 -7.58
CA ASN A 129 7.24 15.71 -7.79
C ASN A 129 8.21 16.31 -6.79
N ASN A 130 9.31 16.84 -7.28
CA ASN A 130 10.30 17.53 -6.47
C ASN A 130 10.33 18.98 -6.87
N THR A 131 10.19 19.89 -5.89
CA THR A 131 10.18 21.32 -6.11
C THR A 131 11.38 21.95 -5.41
N ALA A 132 12.19 22.71 -6.16
CA ALA A 132 13.32 23.45 -5.65
C ALA A 132 12.89 24.80 -5.04
N GLY A 133 13.77 25.41 -4.24
CA GLY A 133 13.59 26.78 -3.75
C GLY A 133 12.73 26.92 -2.51
N VAL A 134 12.51 25.84 -1.78
CA VAL A 134 11.72 25.86 -0.55
C VAL A 134 12.35 26.80 0.48
N GLY A 135 11.53 27.69 1.05
CA GLY A 135 12.00 28.70 2.00
C GLY A 135 12.99 29.71 1.42
N GLY A 136 12.97 29.94 0.09
CA GLY A 136 13.88 30.85 -0.61
C GLY A 136 15.30 30.34 -0.79
N LYS A 137 15.57 29.06 -0.49
CA LYS A 137 16.91 28.45 -0.60
C LYS A 137 17.00 27.57 -1.83
N ALA A 138 17.87 27.92 -2.77
CA ALA A 138 18.01 27.20 -4.05
C ALA A 138 18.40 25.72 -3.91
N ASN A 139 19.09 25.35 -2.83
CA ASN A 139 19.49 23.97 -2.52
C ASN A 139 18.48 23.20 -1.66
N ALA A 140 17.36 23.81 -1.28
CA ALA A 140 16.29 23.16 -0.53
C ALA A 140 15.22 22.61 -1.48
N PHE A 141 14.83 21.36 -1.29
CA PHE A 141 13.82 20.69 -2.10
C PHE A 141 12.68 20.16 -1.23
N SER A 142 11.45 20.35 -1.69
CA SER A 142 10.30 19.58 -1.25
C SER A 142 10.21 18.33 -2.11
N LEU A 143 10.11 17.19 -1.46
CA LEU A 143 9.93 15.89 -2.09
C LEU A 143 8.50 15.43 -1.88
N GLN A 144 7.77 15.19 -2.96
CA GLN A 144 6.44 14.61 -2.89
C GLN A 144 6.42 13.31 -3.70
N VAL A 145 6.05 12.23 -3.04
CA VAL A 145 5.85 10.92 -3.65
C VAL A 145 4.40 10.53 -3.46
N VAL A 146 3.70 10.39 -4.55
CA VAL A 146 2.30 9.96 -4.57
C VAL A 146 2.24 8.55 -5.15
N ILE A 147 1.59 7.64 -4.43
CA ILE A 147 1.33 6.28 -4.90
C ILE A 147 -0.17 6.08 -4.92
N SER A 148 -0.71 5.76 -6.08
CA SER A 148 -2.10 5.37 -6.25
C SER A 148 -2.20 3.91 -6.70
N TRP A 149 -3.28 3.23 -6.31
CA TRP A 149 -3.58 1.85 -6.71
C TRP A 149 -5.08 1.60 -6.69
N GLN A 150 -5.51 0.50 -7.30
CA GLN A 150 -6.91 0.07 -7.28
C GLN A 150 -7.19 -0.77 -6.03
N GLY A 151 -8.16 -0.34 -5.23
CA GLY A 151 -8.71 -1.16 -4.15
C GLY A 151 -9.75 -2.15 -4.68
N ARG A 152 -10.03 -3.19 -3.92
CA ARG A 152 -11.01 -4.22 -4.30
C ARG A 152 -12.44 -3.69 -4.35
N GLU A 153 -12.80 -2.77 -3.47
CA GLU A 153 -14.15 -2.22 -3.34
C GLU A 153 -14.19 -0.73 -3.68
N ALA A 154 -15.31 -0.30 -4.27
CA ALA A 154 -15.56 1.10 -4.51
C ALA A 154 -15.83 1.84 -3.18
N LEU A 155 -15.27 3.02 -3.00
CA LEU A 155 -15.59 3.91 -1.87
C LEU A 155 -16.85 4.70 -2.20
N SER A 156 -17.83 4.64 -1.31
CA SER A 156 -19.13 5.30 -1.51
C SER A 156 -19.08 6.83 -1.39
N ALA A 157 -18.03 7.44 -0.83
CA ALA A 157 -18.04 8.85 -0.48
C ALA A 157 -16.69 9.57 -0.37
N VAL A 158 -15.60 9.05 -0.94
CA VAL A 158 -14.32 9.77 -0.86
C VAL A 158 -14.07 10.49 -2.18
N LYS A 159 -14.31 11.80 -2.17
CA LYS A 159 -13.76 12.70 -3.16
C LYS A 159 -12.23 12.67 -2.98
N ALA A 160 -11.50 12.13 -3.96
CA ALA A 160 -10.04 12.29 -3.96
C ALA A 160 -9.75 13.80 -3.89
N PRO A 161 -8.70 14.24 -3.19
CA PRO A 161 -8.30 15.63 -3.26
C PRO A 161 -8.17 16.02 -4.73
N ASP A 162 -8.92 17.04 -5.17
CA ASP A 162 -8.98 17.44 -6.60
C ASP A 162 -7.60 17.87 -7.14
N ASP A 163 -6.68 18.15 -6.23
CA ASP A 163 -5.35 18.71 -6.53
C ASP A 163 -4.28 17.63 -6.80
N ILE A 164 -4.57 16.35 -6.56
CA ILE A 164 -3.58 15.27 -6.71
C ILE A 164 -3.93 14.40 -7.90
N VAL A 165 -3.27 14.66 -9.01
CA VAL A 165 -3.40 13.87 -10.25
C VAL A 165 -2.30 12.82 -10.29
N CYS A 166 -2.63 11.57 -9.93
CA CYS A 166 -1.73 10.41 -10.03
C CYS A 166 -2.55 9.13 -10.21
N GLY A 167 -2.41 8.46 -11.35
CA GLY A 167 -3.23 7.30 -11.73
C GLY A 167 -4.67 7.65 -12.09
N ASP A 168 -5.47 6.65 -12.40
CA ASP A 168 -6.84 6.80 -12.85
C ASP A 168 -7.77 7.28 -11.73
N ALA A 169 -8.55 8.32 -12.00
CA ALA A 169 -9.53 8.85 -11.07
C ALA A 169 -10.82 8.02 -11.13
N ASN A 170 -10.96 7.02 -10.28
CA ASN A 170 -12.17 6.21 -10.17
C ASN A 170 -12.53 5.92 -8.70
N LYS A 171 -13.72 5.33 -8.47
CA LYS A 171 -14.22 5.05 -7.12
C LYS A 171 -13.40 4.00 -6.35
N LYS A 172 -12.59 3.19 -7.03
CA LYS A 172 -11.74 2.17 -6.39
C LYS A 172 -10.34 2.70 -6.07
N ARG A 173 -9.97 3.86 -6.60
CA ARG A 173 -8.65 4.46 -6.38
C ARG A 173 -8.36 4.65 -4.89
N ARG A 174 -7.22 4.19 -4.48
CA ARG A 174 -6.57 4.48 -3.19
C ARG A 174 -5.34 5.31 -3.45
N ILE A 175 -4.99 6.15 -2.51
CA ILE A 175 -3.84 7.05 -2.64
C ILE A 175 -3.11 7.20 -1.31
N VAL A 176 -1.79 7.27 -1.40
CA VAL A 176 -0.90 7.67 -0.30
C VAL A 176 -0.01 8.77 -0.82
N VAL A 177 0.08 9.87 -0.07
CA VAL A 177 0.97 10.99 -0.34
C VAL A 177 2.01 11.03 0.77
N LEU A 178 3.28 10.99 0.39
CA LEU A 178 4.40 11.17 1.30
C LEU A 178 5.13 12.44 0.93
N GLU A 179 5.34 13.29 1.90
CA GLU A 179 6.06 14.54 1.74
C GLU A 179 7.30 14.54 2.61
N SER A 180 8.35 15.15 2.10
CA SER A 180 9.62 15.25 2.78
C SER A 180 10.40 16.45 2.29
N TYR A 181 11.47 16.79 3.01
CA TYR A 181 12.37 17.87 2.63
C TYR A 181 13.81 17.36 2.60
N MET A 182 14.61 17.91 1.70
CA MET A 182 16.03 17.65 1.67
C MET A 182 16.81 18.90 1.26
N TYR A 183 18.07 18.95 1.67
CA TYR A 183 19.03 19.92 1.20
C TYR A 183 20.10 19.22 0.37
N LEU A 184 20.38 19.73 -0.83
CA LEU A 184 21.53 19.26 -1.61
C LEU A 184 22.81 19.71 -0.93
N ARG A 185 23.78 18.82 -0.90
CA ARG A 185 25.14 19.20 -0.50
C ARG A 185 25.71 20.19 -1.51
N THR A 186 26.12 21.34 -1.05
CA THR A 186 26.95 22.25 -1.83
C THR A 186 28.37 21.68 -1.84
N THR A 187 28.80 21.16 -2.98
CA THR A 187 30.21 20.81 -3.23
C THR A 187 30.98 22.06 -3.56
#